data_2eaed1ef77b980af90f721f8d6cae23a
#
_entry.id   2eaed1ef77b980af90f721f8d6cae23a
#
_cell.length_a   1.000
_cell.length_b   1.000
_cell.length_c   1.000
_cell.angle_alpha   90.00
_cell.angle_beta   90.00
_cell.angle_gamma   90.00
#
_symmetry.space_group_name_H-M   'P 1'
#
loop_
_entity.id
_entity.type
_entity.pdbx_description
1 polymer ?
#
loop_
_entity_poly.entity_id
_entity_poly.type
_entity_poly.pdbx_seq_one_letter_code
_entity_poly.pdbx_strand_id
1 'polypeptide(L)'
;FFQAEDGIRDPLWSRGLGDVYKRQEINQSTKKIVSVQNVLNGYVRPFAWRGSEMMGVSAQNTRINVAIATWEWGDYFDPKLKLDGIRLDVSRWKRPAPDTIPWKSKAAGLYMICTLSKHEAEKKGYSEALMLDHEGNVAESTSANIFFKDKDGNLHTPIPDSFLDGITRRTVIEIAKSKNIKVYERKILPNELPNFVGCFLTGTAAEITPVASILENKFQVCNTIIDLSESYQKTVRPKKAA
;
A
#
# COMPACT_ATOMS: atom_id res chain seq x y z
N PHE A 1 16.86 2.32 -2.71
CA PHE A 1 16.84 2.16 -1.25
C PHE A 1 16.16 3.39 -0.67
N PHE A 2 14.87 3.32 -0.43
CA PHE A 2 14.17 4.37 0.26
C PHE A 2 14.53 4.37 1.74
N GLN A 3 14.93 5.52 2.25
CA GLN A 3 15.08 5.74 3.68
C GLN A 3 13.67 5.72 4.29
N ALA A 4 13.32 4.62 4.93
CA ALA A 4 12.08 4.51 5.70
C ALA A 4 12.24 5.24 7.03
N GLU A 5 12.53 6.55 7.01
CA GLU A 5 12.73 7.29 8.25
C GLU A 5 11.44 7.60 8.98
N ASP A 6 10.31 7.74 8.27
CA ASP A 6 9.04 8.13 8.89
C ASP A 6 8.00 7.00 9.00
N GLY A 7 8.21 5.86 8.33
CA GLY A 7 7.26 4.73 8.35
C GLY A 7 7.35 3.83 9.57
N ILE A 8 8.37 4.01 10.41
CA ILE A 8 8.62 3.20 11.63
C ILE A 8 8.53 4.07 12.89
N ARG A 9 8.09 5.32 12.78
CA ARG A 9 7.81 6.15 13.97
C ARG A 9 6.54 5.65 14.65
N ASP A 10 6.80 4.70 15.53
CA ASP A 10 6.26 4.54 16.86
C ASP A 10 4.76 4.28 17.06
N PRO A 11 4.27 3.09 16.75
CA PRO A 11 3.24 2.54 17.61
C PRO A 11 3.91 1.95 18.86
N LEU A 12 3.29 2.10 20.03
CA LEU A 12 3.76 1.59 21.32
C LEU A 12 4.25 0.13 21.33
N TRP A 13 3.81 -0.69 20.38
CA TRP A 13 4.27 -2.07 20.21
C TRP A 13 5.56 -2.21 19.36
N SER A 14 5.94 -1.20 18.57
CA SER A 14 7.19 -1.22 17.78
C SER A 14 8.41 -0.76 18.60
N ARG A 15 8.21 -0.18 19.79
CA ARG A 15 9.30 0.20 20.69
C ARG A 15 10.19 -1.00 21.03
N GLY A 16 9.60 -2.18 21.19
CA GLY A 16 10.37 -3.40 21.43
C GLY A 16 11.24 -3.88 20.27
N LEU A 17 10.95 -3.52 19.01
CA LEU A 17 11.77 -3.87 17.85
C LEU A 17 13.04 -3.03 17.76
N GLY A 18 12.96 -1.74 18.12
CA GLY A 18 14.12 -0.85 18.17
C GLY A 18 15.13 -1.25 19.23
N ASP A 19 14.65 -1.82 20.33
CA ASP A 19 15.49 -2.26 21.45
C ASP A 19 16.12 -3.64 21.22
N VAL A 20 15.47 -4.52 20.42
CA VAL A 20 15.92 -5.91 20.19
C VAL A 20 16.78 -6.03 18.94
N TYR A 21 16.45 -5.28 17.88
CA TYR A 21 17.16 -5.34 16.59
C TYR A 21 17.49 -3.93 16.08
N LYS A 22 18.78 -3.68 15.92
CA LYS A 22 19.22 -2.46 15.27
C LYS A 22 18.80 -2.47 13.81
N ARG A 23 18.32 -1.33 13.28
CA ARG A 23 17.97 -1.14 11.87
C ARG A 23 19.06 -1.65 10.92
N GLN A 24 20.32 -1.43 11.28
CA GLN A 24 21.48 -1.89 10.50
C GLN A 24 21.52 -3.43 10.37
N GLU A 25 21.19 -4.18 11.42
CA GLU A 25 21.18 -5.65 11.41
C GLU A 25 20.09 -6.17 10.48
N ILE A 26 18.88 -5.57 10.52
CA ILE A 26 17.79 -5.93 9.60
C ILE A 26 18.18 -5.64 8.16
N ASN A 27 18.79 -4.48 7.88
CA ASN A 27 19.23 -4.12 6.54
C ASN A 27 20.34 -5.04 6.02
N GLN A 28 21.31 -5.38 6.85
CA GLN A 28 22.39 -6.31 6.49
C GLN A 28 21.84 -7.73 6.25
N SER A 29 20.98 -8.22 7.12
CA SER A 29 20.33 -9.53 6.98
C SER A 29 19.46 -9.59 5.73
N THR A 30 18.74 -8.50 5.39
CA THR A 30 17.97 -8.40 4.15
C THR A 30 18.86 -8.51 2.91
N LYS A 31 19.97 -7.77 2.88
CA LYS A 31 20.94 -7.86 1.77
C LYS A 31 21.54 -9.26 1.66
N LYS A 32 21.91 -9.84 2.79
CA LYS A 32 22.50 -11.18 2.85
C LYS A 32 21.55 -12.24 2.31
N ILE A 33 20.27 -12.26 2.74
CA ILE A 33 19.33 -13.29 2.29
C ILE A 33 19.02 -13.18 0.79
N VAL A 34 18.85 -11.95 0.28
CA VAL A 34 18.67 -11.70 -1.17
C VAL A 34 19.86 -12.23 -1.97
N SER A 35 21.08 -11.96 -1.50
CA SER A 35 22.31 -12.45 -2.15
C SER A 35 22.44 -13.97 -2.09
N VAL A 36 22.22 -14.58 -0.92
CA VAL A 36 22.37 -16.05 -0.73
C VAL A 36 21.36 -16.84 -1.56
N GLN A 37 20.13 -16.31 -1.68
CA GLN A 37 19.07 -16.95 -2.47
C GLN A 37 19.11 -16.58 -3.96
N ASN A 38 20.07 -15.72 -4.36
CA ASN A 38 20.22 -15.24 -5.74
C ASN A 38 18.93 -14.70 -6.36
N VAL A 39 18.09 -14.01 -5.55
CA VAL A 39 16.85 -13.40 -6.02
C VAL A 39 17.18 -12.10 -6.74
N LEU A 40 17.01 -12.09 -8.06
CA LEU A 40 17.28 -10.91 -8.90
C LEU A 40 16.08 -9.97 -9.01
N ASN A 41 14.88 -10.55 -9.07
CA ASN A 41 13.61 -9.82 -9.09
C ASN A 41 12.61 -10.55 -8.20
N GLY A 42 12.26 -9.95 -7.08
CA GLY A 42 11.41 -10.65 -6.13
C GLY A 42 10.89 -9.75 -5.02
N TYR A 43 10.21 -10.37 -4.10
CA TYR A 43 9.61 -9.72 -2.94
C TYR A 43 10.42 -10.04 -1.68
N VAL A 44 10.66 -9.01 -0.87
CA VAL A 44 11.29 -9.13 0.44
C VAL A 44 10.28 -8.77 1.52
N ARG A 45 10.05 -9.68 2.44
CA ARG A 45 9.12 -9.48 3.56
C ARG A 45 9.82 -9.67 4.90
N PRO A 46 10.33 -8.63 5.54
CA PRO A 46 10.67 -8.68 6.95
C PRO A 46 9.38 -8.68 7.77
N PHE A 47 9.31 -9.49 8.81
CA PHE A 47 8.19 -9.52 9.75
C PHE A 47 8.66 -9.87 11.14
N ALA A 48 7.90 -9.43 12.14
CA ALA A 48 8.18 -9.70 13.54
C ALA A 48 6.90 -10.14 14.24
N TRP A 49 7.07 -11.00 15.25
CA TRP A 49 5.95 -11.48 16.06
C TRP A 49 6.37 -11.74 17.49
N ARG A 50 5.43 -11.72 18.40
CA ARG A 50 5.62 -12.09 19.78
C ARG A 50 5.65 -13.62 19.91
N GLY A 51 6.52 -14.13 20.80
CA GLY A 51 6.58 -15.55 21.12
C GLY A 51 5.36 -16.05 21.91
N SER A 52 5.32 -17.35 22.12
CA SER A 52 4.20 -18.07 22.77
C SER A 52 4.49 -18.44 24.23
N GLU A 53 5.43 -17.77 24.86
CA GLU A 53 5.85 -18.09 26.25
C GLU A 53 4.77 -17.80 27.28
N MET A 54 3.76 -16.99 26.91
CA MET A 54 2.64 -16.64 27.79
C MET A 54 1.31 -16.85 27.08
N MET A 55 0.34 -17.39 27.81
CA MET A 55 -1.06 -17.45 27.39
C MET A 55 -1.83 -16.29 28.04
N GLY A 56 -2.31 -15.36 27.26
CA GLY A 56 -3.08 -14.22 27.74
C GLY A 56 -2.92 -13.00 26.85
N VAL A 57 -3.62 -11.92 27.22
CA VAL A 57 -3.59 -10.66 26.45
C VAL A 57 -2.26 -9.94 26.58
N SER A 58 -1.61 -9.99 27.77
CA SER A 58 -0.32 -9.37 27.97
C SER A 58 0.78 -10.18 27.28
N ALA A 59 1.58 -9.51 26.46
CA ALA A 59 2.71 -10.10 25.77
C ALA A 59 4.04 -9.40 26.07
N GLN A 60 4.11 -8.65 27.19
CA GLN A 60 5.29 -7.82 27.51
C GLN A 60 6.55 -8.65 27.76
N ASN A 61 6.40 -9.82 28.37
CA ASN A 61 7.53 -10.70 28.72
C ASN A 61 7.79 -11.79 27.67
N THR A 62 7.11 -11.76 26.51
CA THR A 62 7.37 -12.69 25.42
C THR A 62 8.54 -12.22 24.57
N ARG A 63 9.24 -13.16 23.96
CA ARG A 63 10.30 -12.86 23.00
C ARG A 63 9.73 -12.20 21.75
N ILE A 64 10.50 -11.29 21.19
CA ILE A 64 10.24 -10.78 19.85
C ILE A 64 11.06 -11.61 18.87
N ASN A 65 10.38 -12.28 17.96
CA ASN A 65 10.99 -13.02 16.88
C ASN A 65 10.94 -12.18 15.61
N VAL A 66 12.02 -12.26 14.81
CA VAL A 66 12.11 -11.58 13.51
C VAL A 66 12.52 -12.58 12.45
N ALA A 67 11.89 -12.54 11.31
CA ALA A 67 12.30 -13.28 10.14
C ALA A 67 12.22 -12.39 8.89
N ILE A 68 13.03 -12.75 7.90
CA ILE A 68 13.04 -12.09 6.59
C ILE A 68 12.85 -13.18 5.55
N ALA A 69 11.72 -13.14 4.84
CA ALA A 69 11.46 -14.00 3.72
C ALA A 69 11.74 -13.27 2.40
N THR A 70 12.31 -13.99 1.43
CA THR A 70 12.47 -13.47 0.06
C THR A 70 12.18 -14.59 -0.92
N TRP A 71 11.53 -14.24 -2.03
CA TRP A 71 11.18 -15.16 -3.11
C TRP A 71 11.02 -14.40 -4.42
N GLU A 72 11.19 -15.10 -5.51
CA GLU A 72 10.87 -14.55 -6.82
C GLU A 72 9.35 -14.29 -6.88
N TRP A 73 9.00 -13.10 -7.34
CA TRP A 73 7.61 -12.70 -7.51
C TRP A 73 7.46 -11.98 -8.84
N GLY A 74 6.56 -12.48 -9.64
CA GLY A 74 6.13 -11.82 -10.87
C GLY A 74 5.26 -10.60 -10.61
N ASP A 75 4.52 -10.20 -11.62
CA ASP A 75 3.56 -9.10 -11.49
C ASP A 75 2.43 -9.45 -10.51
N TYR A 76 2.08 -8.51 -9.64
CA TYR A 76 0.96 -8.66 -8.69
C TYR A 76 -0.40 -8.79 -9.38
N PHE A 77 -0.56 -8.07 -10.48
CA PHE A 77 -1.70 -8.20 -11.38
C PHE A 77 -1.22 -8.66 -12.76
N ASP A 78 -2.10 -9.33 -13.51
CA ASP A 78 -1.83 -9.69 -14.92
C ASP A 78 -1.32 -8.45 -15.68
N PRO A 79 -0.23 -8.56 -16.47
CA PRO A 79 0.30 -7.45 -17.26
C PRO A 79 -0.72 -6.76 -18.16
N LYS A 80 -1.70 -7.49 -18.69
CA LYS A 80 -2.82 -6.91 -19.46
C LYS A 80 -3.66 -5.97 -18.63
N LEU A 81 -3.92 -6.32 -17.36
CA LEU A 81 -4.68 -5.47 -16.44
C LEU A 81 -3.92 -4.19 -16.06
N LYS A 82 -2.59 -4.17 -16.19
CA LYS A 82 -1.82 -2.92 -16.04
C LYS A 82 -2.06 -1.94 -17.19
N LEU A 83 -2.40 -2.44 -18.37
CA LEU A 83 -2.72 -1.62 -19.55
C LEU A 83 -4.18 -1.20 -19.57
N ASP A 84 -5.07 -2.14 -19.31
CA ASP A 84 -6.52 -1.93 -19.42
C ASP A 84 -7.12 -1.34 -18.13
N GLY A 85 -6.41 -1.44 -17.02
CA GLY A 85 -6.87 -1.10 -15.69
C GLY A 85 -7.69 -2.20 -15.03
N ILE A 86 -7.57 -2.31 -13.70
CA ILE A 86 -8.33 -3.27 -12.89
C ILE A 86 -9.71 -2.74 -12.55
N ARG A 87 -10.63 -3.64 -12.16
CA ARG A 87 -11.98 -3.30 -11.72
C ARG A 87 -12.12 -3.53 -10.22
N LEU A 88 -12.73 -2.57 -9.51
CA LEU A 88 -12.95 -2.64 -8.08
C LEU A 88 -14.43 -2.79 -7.76
N ASP A 89 -14.73 -3.69 -6.81
CA ASP A 89 -15.99 -3.69 -6.04
C ASP A 89 -15.92 -2.62 -4.95
N VAL A 90 -17.00 -2.41 -4.22
CA VAL A 90 -17.01 -1.61 -2.97
C VAL A 90 -17.22 -2.56 -1.81
N SER A 91 -16.31 -2.53 -0.85
CA SER A 91 -16.36 -3.38 0.33
C SER A 91 -17.53 -2.99 1.24
N ARG A 92 -18.20 -3.99 1.82
CA ARG A 92 -19.12 -3.78 2.94
C ARG A 92 -18.39 -3.48 4.26
N TRP A 93 -17.12 -3.90 4.38
CA TRP A 93 -16.30 -3.65 5.54
C TRP A 93 -15.64 -2.29 5.43
N LYS A 94 -15.68 -1.51 6.50
CA LYS A 94 -15.07 -0.19 6.58
C LYS A 94 -13.74 -0.23 7.31
N ARG A 95 -12.86 0.70 7.00
CA ARG A 95 -11.67 0.93 7.82
C ARG A 95 -12.11 1.42 9.20
N PRO A 96 -11.57 0.86 10.29
CA PRO A 96 -11.92 1.24 11.64
C PRO A 96 -11.58 2.70 11.95
N ALA A 97 -12.27 3.27 12.92
CA ALA A 97 -11.99 4.62 13.41
C ALA A 97 -10.57 4.73 13.97
N PRO A 98 -9.90 5.89 13.83
CA PRO A 98 -8.50 6.07 14.23
C PRO A 98 -8.20 5.80 15.71
N ASP A 99 -9.20 5.97 16.57
CA ASP A 99 -9.12 5.74 18.02
C ASP A 99 -9.41 4.30 18.45
N THR A 100 -9.82 3.43 17.52
CA THR A 100 -10.19 2.04 17.82
C THR A 100 -9.07 1.04 17.53
N ILE A 101 -8.10 1.38 16.70
CA ILE A 101 -7.00 0.52 16.30
C ILE A 101 -5.70 1.31 16.06
N PRO A 102 -4.53 0.68 16.18
CA PRO A 102 -3.26 1.32 15.83
C PRO A 102 -3.10 1.39 14.29
N TRP A 103 -3.88 2.19 13.59
CA TRP A 103 -3.99 2.24 12.13
C TRP A 103 -2.67 2.56 11.41
N LYS A 104 -1.74 3.27 12.09
CA LYS A 104 -0.39 3.54 11.54
C LYS A 104 0.50 2.31 11.48
N SER A 105 0.07 1.19 12.07
CA SER A 105 0.87 -0.02 12.11
C SER A 105 0.48 -1.00 11.00
N LYS A 106 1.49 -1.62 10.37
CA LYS A 106 1.28 -2.70 9.41
C LYS A 106 1.11 -4.04 10.13
N ALA A 107 0.12 -4.12 11.03
CA ALA A 107 -0.14 -5.30 11.86
C ALA A 107 -1.06 -6.29 11.15
N ALA A 108 -0.74 -7.60 11.24
CA ALA A 108 -1.49 -8.65 10.56
C ALA A 108 -2.99 -8.67 10.92
N GLY A 109 -3.33 -8.38 12.19
CA GLY A 109 -4.72 -8.32 12.63
C GLY A 109 -5.58 -7.27 11.93
N LEU A 110 -4.96 -6.22 11.37
CA LEU A 110 -5.68 -5.18 10.63
C LEU A 110 -6.01 -5.56 9.18
N TYR A 111 -5.45 -6.67 8.70
CA TYR A 111 -5.70 -7.18 7.34
C TYR A 111 -6.88 -8.13 7.24
N MET A 112 -7.48 -8.54 8.35
CA MET A 112 -8.62 -9.46 8.35
C MET A 112 -9.76 -8.94 7.47
N ILE A 113 -10.20 -7.69 7.70
CA ILE A 113 -11.28 -7.08 6.90
C ILE A 113 -10.86 -6.87 5.43
N CYS A 114 -9.59 -6.60 5.18
CA CYS A 114 -9.06 -6.49 3.81
C CYS A 114 -9.16 -7.84 3.09
N THR A 115 -8.77 -8.93 3.75
CA THR A 115 -8.85 -10.29 3.19
C THR A 115 -10.31 -10.68 2.90
N LEU A 116 -11.22 -10.42 3.82
CA LEU A 116 -12.66 -10.70 3.62
C LEU A 116 -13.21 -9.91 2.43
N SER A 117 -12.87 -8.62 2.35
CA SER A 117 -13.30 -7.74 1.25
C SER A 117 -12.75 -8.20 -0.10
N LYS A 118 -11.47 -8.58 -0.14
CA LYS A 118 -10.81 -9.10 -1.33
C LYS A 118 -11.49 -10.37 -1.84
N HIS A 119 -11.75 -11.33 -0.95
CA HIS A 119 -12.43 -12.58 -1.32
C HIS A 119 -13.84 -12.34 -1.85
N GLU A 120 -14.58 -11.39 -1.27
CA GLU A 120 -15.93 -11.04 -1.76
C GLU A 120 -15.86 -10.41 -3.16
N ALA A 121 -14.92 -9.51 -3.39
CA ALA A 121 -14.69 -8.88 -4.69
C ALA A 121 -14.32 -9.91 -5.77
N GLU A 122 -13.39 -10.82 -5.47
CA GLU A 122 -12.96 -11.87 -6.38
C GLU A 122 -14.10 -12.81 -6.76
N LYS A 123 -14.96 -13.20 -5.82
CA LYS A 123 -16.18 -14.00 -6.11
C LYS A 123 -17.13 -13.33 -7.09
N LYS A 124 -17.14 -12.00 -7.14
CA LYS A 124 -17.94 -11.21 -8.08
C LYS A 124 -17.20 -10.87 -9.37
N GLY A 125 -15.95 -11.35 -9.55
CA GLY A 125 -15.13 -11.10 -10.74
C GLY A 125 -14.42 -9.74 -10.76
N TYR A 126 -14.26 -9.09 -9.61
CA TYR A 126 -13.44 -7.89 -9.47
C TYR A 126 -12.02 -8.26 -9.02
N SER A 127 -11.06 -7.42 -9.37
CA SER A 127 -9.66 -7.64 -8.98
C SER A 127 -9.36 -7.18 -7.56
N GLU A 128 -10.09 -6.20 -7.04
CA GLU A 128 -9.90 -5.56 -5.74
C GLU A 128 -11.23 -5.00 -5.21
N ALA A 129 -11.25 -4.50 -3.97
CA ALA A 129 -12.36 -3.71 -3.46
C ALA A 129 -11.90 -2.36 -2.95
N LEU A 130 -12.66 -1.32 -3.23
CA LEU A 130 -12.59 -0.03 -2.56
C LEU A 130 -13.12 -0.18 -1.14
N MET A 131 -12.39 0.31 -0.17
CA MET A 131 -12.83 0.39 1.23
C MET A 131 -13.14 1.84 1.59
N LEU A 132 -14.21 2.03 2.34
CA LEU A 132 -14.55 3.30 2.94
C LEU A 132 -14.01 3.37 4.38
N ASP A 133 -13.84 4.58 4.90
CA ASP A 133 -13.57 4.79 6.32
C ASP A 133 -14.85 4.63 7.17
N HIS A 134 -14.73 4.75 8.48
CA HIS A 134 -15.84 4.63 9.41
C HIS A 134 -16.93 5.68 9.20
N GLU A 135 -16.58 6.85 8.67
CA GLU A 135 -17.52 7.93 8.33
C GLU A 135 -18.18 7.74 6.96
N GLY A 136 -17.65 6.85 6.11
CA GLY A 136 -18.18 6.58 4.77
C GLY A 136 -17.45 7.34 3.66
N ASN A 137 -16.32 7.99 3.94
CA ASN A 137 -15.46 8.55 2.91
C ASN A 137 -14.62 7.44 2.25
N VAL A 138 -14.14 7.67 1.05
CA VAL A 138 -13.17 6.82 0.39
C VAL A 138 -11.88 6.76 1.23
N ALA A 139 -11.38 5.56 1.50
CA ALA A 139 -10.15 5.32 2.24
C ALA A 139 -9.03 4.80 1.34
N GLU A 140 -9.04 3.55 1.03
CA GLU A 140 -8.02 2.86 0.23
C GLU A 140 -8.62 1.62 -0.45
N SER A 141 -7.85 0.85 -1.22
CA SER A 141 -8.26 -0.51 -1.60
C SER A 141 -7.86 -1.51 -0.51
N THR A 142 -8.17 -2.79 -0.70
CA THR A 142 -7.83 -3.83 0.29
C THR A 142 -6.33 -3.99 0.54
N SER A 143 -5.49 -3.58 -0.41
CA SER A 143 -4.03 -3.81 -0.36
C SER A 143 -3.17 -2.59 -0.71
N ALA A 144 -3.78 -1.47 -1.14
CA ALA A 144 -3.07 -0.33 -1.71
C ALA A 144 -3.82 0.99 -1.51
N ASN A 145 -3.10 2.10 -1.45
CA ASN A 145 -3.72 3.42 -1.43
C ASN A 145 -4.29 3.77 -2.80
N ILE A 146 -5.18 4.77 -2.86
CA ILE A 146 -5.90 5.14 -4.06
C ILE A 146 -5.71 6.62 -4.41
N PHE A 147 -5.65 6.90 -5.69
CA PHE A 147 -5.62 8.25 -6.27
C PHE A 147 -6.66 8.40 -7.35
N PHE A 148 -7.20 9.59 -7.46
CA PHE A 148 -8.11 10.00 -8.52
C PHE A 148 -7.53 11.20 -9.26
N LYS A 149 -7.81 11.29 -10.56
CA LYS A 149 -7.45 12.43 -11.41
C LYS A 149 -8.71 13.15 -11.83
N ASP A 150 -8.74 14.46 -11.63
CA ASP A 150 -9.83 15.32 -12.12
C ASP A 150 -9.65 15.74 -13.59
N LYS A 151 -10.61 16.47 -14.11
CA LYS A 151 -10.61 16.99 -15.50
C LYS A 151 -9.52 18.03 -15.73
N ASP A 152 -9.11 18.74 -14.69
CA ASP A 152 -8.08 19.78 -14.75
C ASP A 152 -6.66 19.22 -14.66
N GLY A 153 -6.53 17.91 -14.48
CA GLY A 153 -5.24 17.21 -14.39
C GLY A 153 -4.66 17.09 -12.98
N ASN A 154 -5.38 17.58 -11.96
CA ASN A 154 -4.93 17.45 -10.59
C ASN A 154 -5.20 16.03 -10.06
N LEU A 155 -4.41 15.64 -9.07
CA LEU A 155 -4.58 14.39 -8.34
C LEU A 155 -5.26 14.62 -6.99
N HIS A 156 -6.11 13.71 -6.61
CA HIS A 156 -6.77 13.67 -5.32
C HIS A 156 -6.52 12.31 -4.66
N THR A 157 -6.18 12.32 -3.38
CA THR A 157 -5.99 11.09 -2.60
C THR A 157 -6.54 11.29 -1.19
N PRO A 158 -7.14 10.25 -0.58
CA PRO A 158 -7.64 10.35 0.77
C PRO A 158 -6.55 10.68 1.79
N ILE A 159 -6.92 11.40 2.86
CA ILE A 159 -6.05 11.64 4.02
C ILE A 159 -5.87 10.31 4.76
N PRO A 160 -4.63 9.87 5.02
CA PRO A 160 -4.37 8.59 5.68
C PRO A 160 -4.53 8.73 7.20
N ASP A 161 -5.76 8.82 7.68
CA ASP A 161 -6.15 8.95 9.09
C ASP A 161 -6.76 7.67 9.70
N SER A 162 -7.14 6.70 8.87
CA SER A 162 -7.71 5.40 9.27
C SER A 162 -7.06 4.21 8.57
N PHE A 163 -6.01 4.46 7.77
CA PHE A 163 -5.28 3.47 6.98
C PHE A 163 -3.82 3.91 6.82
N LEU A 164 -2.97 3.02 6.29
CA LEU A 164 -1.53 3.28 6.17
C LEU A 164 -1.22 4.38 5.16
N ASP A 165 -0.38 5.34 5.55
CA ASP A 165 0.27 6.26 4.64
C ASP A 165 1.42 5.54 3.91
N GLY A 166 1.11 4.95 2.77
CA GLY A 166 2.01 4.07 2.03
C GLY A 166 3.26 4.80 1.52
N ILE A 167 4.42 4.12 1.56
CA ILE A 167 5.66 4.67 1.01
C ILE A 167 5.50 4.97 -0.49
N THR A 168 4.88 4.06 -1.26
CA THR A 168 4.60 4.28 -2.67
C THR A 168 3.68 5.49 -2.88
N ARG A 169 2.66 5.67 -2.04
CA ARG A 169 1.78 6.85 -2.06
C ARG A 169 2.58 8.14 -1.93
N ARG A 170 3.44 8.26 -0.91
CA ARG A 170 4.28 9.44 -0.69
C ARG A 170 5.23 9.70 -1.87
N THR A 171 5.87 8.65 -2.37
CA THR A 171 6.73 8.76 -3.54
C THR A 171 6.00 9.28 -4.77
N VAL A 172 4.78 8.81 -5.01
CA VAL A 172 3.94 9.30 -6.12
C VAL A 172 3.55 10.76 -5.94
N ILE A 173 3.26 11.19 -4.72
CA ILE A 173 3.01 12.61 -4.43
C ILE A 173 4.24 13.47 -4.76
N GLU A 174 5.44 13.03 -4.39
CA GLU A 174 6.68 13.74 -4.70
C GLU A 174 6.97 13.78 -6.21
N ILE A 175 6.79 12.66 -6.90
CA ILE A 175 6.93 12.60 -8.37
C ILE A 175 5.93 13.54 -9.04
N ALA A 176 4.67 13.55 -8.62
CA ALA A 176 3.65 14.44 -9.16
C ALA A 176 4.02 15.91 -8.96
N LYS A 177 4.47 16.28 -7.74
CA LYS A 177 4.96 17.64 -7.43
C LYS A 177 6.13 18.05 -8.32
N SER A 178 7.11 17.16 -8.56
CA SER A 178 8.26 17.43 -9.44
C SER A 178 7.86 17.66 -10.90
N LYS A 179 6.68 17.19 -11.31
CA LYS A 179 6.09 17.38 -12.62
C LYS A 179 5.07 18.54 -12.67
N ASN A 180 5.00 19.35 -11.62
CA ASN A 180 4.01 20.43 -11.47
C ASN A 180 2.55 19.96 -11.51
N ILE A 181 2.27 18.71 -11.15
CA ILE A 181 0.92 18.18 -10.96
C ILE A 181 0.49 18.49 -9.54
N LYS A 182 -0.62 19.21 -9.37
CA LYS A 182 -1.17 19.48 -8.05
C LYS A 182 -1.74 18.20 -7.44
N VAL A 183 -1.48 18.00 -6.14
CA VAL A 183 -2.01 16.86 -5.39
C VAL A 183 -2.78 17.40 -4.18
N TYR A 184 -4.04 16.99 -4.09
CA TYR A 184 -4.92 17.34 -2.97
C TYR A 184 -5.11 16.10 -2.08
N GLU A 185 -4.58 16.16 -0.86
CA GLU A 185 -4.86 15.22 0.20
C GLU A 185 -6.11 15.67 0.94
N ARG A 186 -7.24 14.99 0.76
CA ARG A 186 -8.53 15.41 1.31
C ARG A 186 -9.49 14.24 1.52
N LYS A 187 -10.55 14.46 2.29
CA LYS A 187 -11.70 13.54 2.30
C LYS A 187 -12.37 13.54 0.93
N ILE A 188 -12.73 12.35 0.46
CA ILE A 188 -13.39 12.12 -0.84
C ILE A 188 -14.65 11.31 -0.56
N LEU A 189 -15.80 11.82 -0.98
CA LEU A 189 -17.07 11.11 -0.85
C LEU A 189 -17.28 10.14 -2.02
N PRO A 190 -17.93 8.99 -1.83
CA PRO A 190 -18.25 8.07 -2.92
C PRO A 190 -19.06 8.69 -4.06
N ASN A 191 -19.92 9.66 -3.77
CA ASN A 191 -20.71 10.37 -4.79
C ASN A 191 -19.90 11.34 -5.66
N GLU A 192 -18.63 11.60 -5.31
CA GLU A 192 -17.70 12.37 -6.13
C GLU A 192 -17.03 11.52 -7.24
N LEU A 193 -17.08 10.17 -7.14
CA LEU A 193 -16.40 9.29 -8.10
C LEU A 193 -16.72 9.60 -9.56
N PRO A 194 -17.96 9.95 -9.96
CA PRO A 194 -18.28 10.31 -11.34
C PRO A 194 -17.58 11.58 -11.85
N ASN A 195 -17.05 12.42 -10.97
CA ASN A 195 -16.38 13.67 -11.33
C ASN A 195 -14.91 13.46 -11.74
N PHE A 196 -14.35 12.29 -11.45
CA PHE A 196 -12.97 11.96 -11.79
C PHE A 196 -12.87 11.26 -13.15
N VAL A 197 -11.82 11.57 -13.90
CA VAL A 197 -11.57 10.99 -15.22
C VAL A 197 -10.54 9.87 -15.19
N GLY A 198 -9.71 9.76 -14.15
CA GLY A 198 -8.70 8.73 -13.97
C GLY A 198 -8.66 8.24 -12.52
N CYS A 199 -8.22 7.00 -12.35
CA CYS A 199 -8.05 6.39 -11.05
C CYS A 199 -6.89 5.38 -11.08
N PHE A 200 -6.11 5.28 -9.99
CA PHE A 200 -5.04 4.30 -9.87
C PHE A 200 -4.75 3.97 -8.41
N LEU A 201 -4.20 2.79 -8.19
CA LEU A 201 -3.73 2.30 -6.90
C LEU A 201 -2.22 2.48 -6.77
N THR A 202 -1.75 2.59 -5.52
CA THR A 202 -0.31 2.64 -5.20
C THR A 202 0.04 1.72 -4.04
N GLY A 203 1.05 0.88 -4.24
CA GLY A 203 1.52 -0.06 -3.21
C GLY A 203 2.84 -0.72 -3.61
N THR A 204 3.52 -1.38 -2.67
CA THR A 204 4.81 -2.01 -2.94
C THR A 204 4.72 -3.06 -4.04
N ALA A 205 3.73 -3.95 -3.97
CA ALA A 205 3.52 -5.00 -4.97
C ALA A 205 2.71 -4.50 -6.17
N ALA A 206 1.71 -3.66 -5.92
CA ALA A 206 0.88 -3.07 -6.96
C ALA A 206 1.62 -1.98 -7.76
N GLU A 207 2.67 -1.38 -7.18
CA GLU A 207 3.39 -0.23 -7.74
C GLU A 207 2.40 0.90 -8.08
N ILE A 208 2.24 1.27 -9.34
CA ILE A 208 1.14 2.10 -9.83
C ILE A 208 0.28 1.23 -10.75
N THR A 209 -0.93 0.94 -10.32
CA THR A 209 -1.87 0.10 -11.07
C THR A 209 -3.11 0.92 -11.45
N PRO A 210 -3.38 1.13 -12.75
CA PRO A 210 -4.57 1.82 -13.20
C PRO A 210 -5.85 1.10 -12.78
N VAL A 211 -6.90 1.86 -12.50
CA VAL A 211 -8.26 1.37 -12.22
C VAL A 211 -9.18 1.78 -13.37
N ALA A 212 -9.79 0.81 -14.03
CA ALA A 212 -10.73 1.04 -15.12
C ALA A 212 -12.14 1.34 -14.61
N SER A 213 -12.54 0.77 -13.48
CA SER A 213 -13.85 1.08 -12.88
C SER A 213 -13.92 0.77 -11.39
N ILE A 214 -14.80 1.49 -10.72
CA ILE A 214 -15.29 1.16 -9.37
C ILE A 214 -16.80 1.03 -9.50
N LEU A 215 -17.31 -0.21 -9.44
CA LEU A 215 -18.67 -0.55 -9.85
C LEU A 215 -18.99 0.03 -11.25
N GLU A 216 -20.03 0.89 -11.34
CA GLU A 216 -20.47 1.56 -12.58
C GLU A 216 -19.59 2.76 -12.97
N ASN A 217 -18.82 3.32 -12.04
CA ASN A 217 -17.98 4.49 -12.30
C ASN A 217 -16.75 4.08 -13.12
N LYS A 218 -16.62 4.59 -14.33
CA LYS A 218 -15.55 4.28 -15.28
C LYS A 218 -14.46 5.35 -15.28
N PHE A 219 -13.21 4.92 -15.37
CA PHE A 219 -12.03 5.77 -15.42
C PHE A 219 -11.18 5.44 -16.64
N GLN A 220 -10.44 6.43 -17.13
CA GLN A 220 -9.53 6.26 -18.25
C GLN A 220 -8.11 5.98 -17.76
N VAL A 221 -7.44 5.04 -18.41
CA VAL A 221 -5.99 4.88 -18.29
C VAL A 221 -5.34 5.95 -19.14
N CYS A 222 -5.08 7.12 -18.54
CA CYS A 222 -4.58 8.29 -19.25
C CYS A 222 -3.05 8.42 -19.17
N ASN A 223 -2.49 9.23 -20.09
CA ASN A 223 -1.03 9.46 -20.17
C ASN A 223 -0.41 9.91 -18.85
N THR A 224 -1.12 10.67 -18.03
CA THR A 224 -0.63 11.09 -16.69
C THR A 224 -0.33 9.88 -15.80
N ILE A 225 -1.21 8.87 -15.78
CA ILE A 225 -1.02 7.66 -14.96
C ILE A 225 0.15 6.85 -15.48
N ILE A 226 0.27 6.72 -16.81
CA ILE A 226 1.38 6.01 -17.47
C ILE A 226 2.71 6.71 -17.14
N ASP A 227 2.79 8.02 -17.29
CA ASP A 227 3.99 8.81 -17.03
C ASP A 227 4.42 8.77 -15.54
N LEU A 228 3.46 8.79 -14.63
CA LEU A 228 3.73 8.59 -13.19
C LEU A 228 4.28 7.17 -12.93
N SER A 229 3.71 6.15 -13.58
CA SER A 229 4.18 4.76 -13.46
C SER A 229 5.61 4.60 -13.97
N GLU A 230 5.93 5.14 -15.14
CA GLU A 230 7.29 5.11 -15.68
C GLU A 230 8.30 5.86 -14.79
N SER A 231 7.89 7.00 -14.26
CA SER A 231 8.75 7.79 -13.36
C SER A 231 8.98 7.07 -12.03
N TYR A 232 7.95 6.42 -11.49
CA TYR A 232 8.07 5.56 -10.32
C TYR A 232 9.05 4.41 -10.59
N GLN A 233 8.90 3.70 -11.72
CA GLN A 233 9.81 2.61 -12.12
C GLN A 233 11.27 3.07 -12.20
N LYS A 234 11.54 4.23 -12.79
CA LYS A 234 12.90 4.81 -12.85
C LYS A 234 13.45 5.11 -11.46
N THR A 235 12.59 5.50 -10.52
CA THR A 235 12.98 5.82 -9.14
C THR A 235 13.34 4.57 -8.34
N VAL A 236 12.53 3.50 -8.45
CA VAL A 236 12.70 2.28 -7.64
C VAL A 236 13.64 1.26 -8.28
N ARG A 237 13.87 1.37 -9.58
CA ARG A 237 14.81 0.55 -10.34
C ARG A 237 15.84 1.42 -11.07
N PRO A 238 16.71 2.14 -10.32
CA PRO A 238 17.72 2.95 -10.97
C PRO A 238 18.65 2.06 -11.81
N LYS A 239 18.94 2.48 -13.05
CA LYS A 239 19.96 1.81 -13.84
C LYS A 239 21.26 1.83 -13.01
N LYS A 240 21.95 0.69 -12.91
CA LYS A 240 23.30 0.68 -12.32
C LYS A 240 24.10 1.74 -13.05
N ALA A 241 24.71 2.66 -12.30
CA ALA A 241 25.75 3.51 -12.87
C ALA A 241 26.80 2.56 -13.50
N ALA A 242 27.08 2.77 -14.77
CA ALA A 242 28.05 1.99 -15.52
C ALA A 242 29.45 2.20 -14.95
#